data_553a1280418877b83a29f9f417e11541
#
_entry.id   553a1280418877b83a29f9f417e11541
#
_cell.length_a   1.000
_cell.length_b   1.000
_cell.length_c   1.000
_cell.angle_alpha   90.00
_cell.angle_beta   90.00
_cell.angle_gamma   90.00
#
_symmetry.space_group_name_H-M   'P 1'
#
loop_
_entity.id
_entity.type
_entity.pdbx_description
1 polymer ?
#
loop_
_entity_poly.entity_id
_entity_poly.type
_entity_poly.pdbx_seq_one_letter_code
_entity_poly.pdbx_strand_id
1 'polypeptide(L)'
;EEEVETAVKRLENYGVSVEFFTTNDKLQDFMQAQVNEAEIVIASRGGFNAVELLPKLDFSKITKPLCGYSDITVLLNALLAQTGKVQYLGPNLKALNGDIDNYSLKNFLSVAIEHEEAKYYPAKAYMDTHVSKTQTFANQGITIINEGKARGHLVGGNLCSQIMLAGTKYYPVFDDMIVIAEEDDLCGAETFNMFMRNLWALFNYDFAKNIRGLIIGRFMQNSFVDMEELKQKLQSFEALRDIPVIADFDTGHTLPQMTLPLGKEAILNTSSDSVLSF
;
A
#
# COMPACT_ATOMS: atom_id res chain seq x y z
N GLU A 1 17.24 7.34 -13.14
CA GLU A 1 18.48 6.56 -13.00
C GLU A 1 19.15 6.91 -11.67
N GLU A 2 19.48 8.18 -11.41
CA GLU A 2 20.11 8.67 -10.17
C GLU A 2 19.33 8.28 -8.88
N GLU A 3 18.01 8.38 -8.89
CA GLU A 3 17.17 8.02 -7.73
C GLU A 3 17.27 6.51 -7.40
N VAL A 4 17.36 5.66 -8.42
CA VAL A 4 17.53 4.21 -8.26
C VAL A 4 18.93 3.89 -7.72
N GLU A 5 19.97 4.50 -8.27
CA GLU A 5 21.35 4.32 -7.80
C GLU A 5 21.51 4.75 -6.33
N THR A 6 20.86 5.86 -5.96
CA THR A 6 20.84 6.32 -4.57
C THR A 6 20.14 5.32 -3.65
N ALA A 7 18.99 4.79 -4.07
CA ALA A 7 18.24 3.78 -3.30
C ALA A 7 19.07 2.49 -3.10
N VAL A 8 19.76 2.02 -4.17
CA VAL A 8 20.64 0.84 -4.10
C VAL A 8 21.76 1.06 -3.09
N LYS A 9 22.50 2.16 -3.19
CA LYS A 9 23.57 2.48 -2.24
C LYS A 9 23.09 2.53 -0.80
N ARG A 10 21.87 3.02 -0.59
CA ARG A 10 21.26 3.05 0.75
C ARG A 10 20.95 1.65 1.27
N LEU A 11 20.40 0.77 0.45
CA LEU A 11 20.15 -0.63 0.81
C LEU A 11 21.45 -1.37 1.10
N GLU A 12 22.48 -1.18 0.27
CA GLU A 12 23.82 -1.76 0.47
C GLU A 12 24.47 -1.34 1.79
N ASN A 13 24.26 -0.10 2.24
CA ASN A 13 24.74 0.38 3.55
C ASN A 13 24.08 -0.36 4.73
N TYR A 14 22.96 -1.05 4.52
CA TYR A 14 22.31 -1.92 5.49
C TYR A 14 22.53 -3.41 5.19
N GLY A 15 23.49 -3.74 4.31
CA GLY A 15 23.86 -5.12 4.00
C GLY A 15 22.92 -5.83 3.02
N VAL A 16 22.01 -5.10 2.37
CA VAL A 16 21.07 -5.65 1.38
C VAL A 16 21.66 -5.47 -0.01
N SER A 17 21.95 -6.58 -0.70
CA SER A 17 22.39 -6.57 -2.11
C SER A 17 21.19 -6.53 -3.05
N VAL A 18 21.32 -5.83 -4.18
CA VAL A 18 20.25 -5.66 -5.17
C VAL A 18 20.70 -6.23 -6.52
N GLU A 19 19.88 -7.11 -7.08
CA GLU A 19 20.04 -7.64 -8.44
C GLU A 19 18.93 -7.10 -9.34
N PHE A 20 19.25 -6.76 -10.58
CA PHE A 20 18.30 -6.19 -11.54
C PHE A 20 17.99 -7.17 -12.67
N PHE A 21 16.72 -7.22 -13.05
CA PHE A 21 16.24 -7.91 -14.24
C PHE A 21 15.64 -6.86 -15.20
N THR A 22 16.19 -6.75 -16.41
CA THR A 22 15.91 -5.66 -17.37
C THR A 22 15.88 -6.16 -18.80
N THR A 23 15.07 -7.19 -19.08
CA THR A 23 14.97 -7.77 -20.43
C THR A 23 14.00 -7.02 -21.35
N ASN A 24 13.35 -5.94 -20.90
CA ASN A 24 12.22 -5.26 -21.54
C ASN A 24 10.92 -6.09 -21.62
N ASP A 25 10.89 -7.30 -21.07
CA ASP A 25 9.68 -8.09 -20.84
C ASP A 25 9.41 -8.21 -19.34
N LYS A 26 8.43 -7.45 -18.87
CA LYS A 26 8.07 -7.39 -17.43
C LYS A 26 7.71 -8.74 -16.85
N LEU A 27 7.06 -9.62 -17.65
CA LEU A 27 6.72 -10.96 -17.19
C LEU A 27 7.97 -11.81 -17.02
N GLN A 28 8.86 -11.78 -18.00
CA GLN A 28 10.13 -12.50 -17.96
C GLN A 28 10.99 -12.02 -16.79
N ASP A 29 11.14 -10.70 -16.62
CA ASP A 29 11.89 -10.10 -15.51
C ASP A 29 11.34 -10.55 -14.15
N PHE A 30 10.01 -10.47 -13.97
CA PHE A 30 9.36 -10.89 -12.73
C PHE A 30 9.54 -12.39 -12.47
N MET A 31 9.38 -13.25 -13.49
CA MET A 31 9.54 -14.70 -13.34
C MET A 31 11.00 -15.10 -13.10
N GLN A 32 11.97 -14.41 -13.69
CA GLN A 32 13.39 -14.62 -13.38
C GLN A 32 13.72 -14.23 -11.95
N ALA A 33 13.18 -13.12 -11.44
CA ALA A 33 13.33 -12.72 -10.06
C ALA A 33 12.76 -13.77 -9.07
N GLN A 34 11.78 -14.59 -9.47
CA GLN A 34 11.23 -15.65 -8.62
C GLN A 34 12.17 -16.84 -8.42
N VAL A 35 13.18 -17.03 -9.26
CA VAL A 35 14.06 -18.22 -9.24
C VAL A 35 15.50 -17.96 -8.82
N ASN A 36 15.91 -16.68 -8.62
CA ASN A 36 17.24 -16.34 -8.09
C ASN A 36 17.33 -16.59 -6.56
N GLU A 37 18.44 -16.23 -5.93
CA GLU A 37 18.68 -16.44 -4.48
C GLU A 37 18.12 -15.30 -3.59
N ALA A 38 17.60 -14.21 -4.17
CA ALA A 38 17.05 -13.11 -3.39
C ALA A 38 15.83 -13.54 -2.55
N GLU A 39 15.61 -12.92 -1.41
CA GLU A 39 14.52 -13.23 -0.49
C GLU A 39 13.20 -12.53 -0.88
N ILE A 40 13.28 -11.39 -1.53
CA ILE A 40 12.14 -10.56 -1.90
C ILE A 40 12.34 -9.93 -3.30
N VAL A 41 11.26 -9.70 -4.01
CA VAL A 41 11.23 -8.89 -5.23
C VAL A 41 10.71 -7.50 -4.88
N ILE A 42 11.40 -6.46 -5.29
CA ILE A 42 10.95 -5.08 -5.14
C ILE A 42 10.68 -4.47 -6.52
N ALA A 43 9.49 -3.88 -6.71
CA ALA A 43 9.17 -3.17 -7.94
C ALA A 43 10.04 -1.91 -8.07
N SER A 44 10.59 -1.63 -9.23
CA SER A 44 11.37 -0.40 -9.45
C SER A 44 10.50 0.86 -9.34
N ARG A 45 9.26 0.78 -9.83
CA ARG A 45 8.21 1.80 -9.75
C ARG A 45 6.84 1.20 -10.06
N GLY A 46 5.76 1.96 -9.83
CA GLY A 46 4.41 1.65 -10.33
C GLY A 46 4.28 1.79 -11.86
N GLY A 47 3.09 2.03 -12.33
CA GLY A 47 2.75 2.15 -13.75
C GLY A 47 1.24 2.14 -13.96
N PHE A 48 0.77 1.49 -15.05
CA PHE A 48 -0.66 1.38 -15.37
C PHE A 48 -1.07 0.00 -15.89
N ASN A 49 -0.12 -0.90 -16.15
CA ASN A 49 -0.35 -2.09 -16.95
C ASN A 49 -0.06 -3.39 -16.18
N ALA A 50 0.04 -3.36 -14.85
CA ALA A 50 0.29 -4.56 -14.05
C ALA A 50 -0.82 -5.61 -14.25
N VAL A 51 -2.06 -5.18 -14.48
CA VAL A 51 -3.21 -6.05 -14.71
C VAL A 51 -3.03 -6.94 -15.95
N GLU A 52 -2.28 -6.51 -16.98
CA GLU A 52 -2.02 -7.28 -18.20
C GLU A 52 -1.16 -8.53 -17.95
N LEU A 53 -0.45 -8.57 -16.83
CA LEU A 53 0.38 -9.70 -16.46
C LEU A 53 -0.44 -10.85 -15.87
N LEU A 54 -1.56 -10.57 -15.20
CA LEU A 54 -2.33 -11.56 -14.46
C LEU A 54 -2.69 -12.82 -15.24
N PRO A 55 -3.25 -12.74 -16.48
CA PRO A 55 -3.61 -13.93 -17.25
C PRO A 55 -2.40 -14.72 -17.77
N LYS A 56 -1.19 -14.14 -17.70
CA LYS A 56 0.06 -14.75 -18.19
C LYS A 56 0.91 -15.33 -17.06
N LEU A 57 0.61 -14.99 -15.79
CA LEU A 57 1.37 -15.44 -14.62
C LEU A 57 1.08 -16.92 -14.32
N ASP A 58 2.15 -17.68 -14.13
CA ASP A 58 2.09 -19.00 -13.52
C ASP A 58 2.26 -18.88 -12.00
N PHE A 59 1.15 -18.76 -11.28
CA PHE A 59 1.14 -18.56 -9.83
C PHE A 59 1.77 -19.72 -9.06
N SER A 60 1.85 -20.92 -9.65
CA SER A 60 2.51 -22.07 -9.00
C SER A 60 4.02 -21.91 -8.86
N LYS A 61 4.62 -21.02 -9.66
CA LYS A 61 6.06 -20.70 -9.65
C LYS A 61 6.41 -19.50 -8.79
N ILE A 62 5.42 -18.88 -8.13
CA ILE A 62 5.67 -17.74 -7.26
C ILE A 62 6.19 -18.23 -5.91
N THR A 63 7.43 -17.96 -5.63
CA THR A 63 8.14 -18.40 -4.43
C THR A 63 8.41 -17.27 -3.44
N LYS A 64 8.57 -16.04 -3.94
CA LYS A 64 9.00 -14.88 -3.17
C LYS A 64 7.91 -13.82 -3.08
N PRO A 65 7.86 -13.07 -1.96
CA PRO A 65 6.99 -11.91 -1.86
C PRO A 65 7.43 -10.80 -2.81
N LEU A 66 6.46 -9.97 -3.20
CA LEU A 66 6.67 -8.72 -3.93
C LEU A 66 6.43 -7.54 -3.00
N CYS A 67 7.27 -6.50 -3.11
CA CYS A 67 7.08 -5.21 -2.47
C CYS A 67 6.86 -4.10 -3.50
N GLY A 68 5.92 -3.22 -3.22
CA GLY A 68 5.63 -2.04 -4.03
C GLY A 68 4.29 -1.41 -3.70
N TYR A 69 3.91 -0.36 -4.42
CA TYR A 69 2.63 0.35 -4.29
C TYR A 69 2.13 0.86 -5.64
N SER A 70 1.06 1.66 -5.67
CA SER A 70 0.45 2.18 -6.88
C SER A 70 -0.10 1.02 -7.75
N ASP A 71 0.13 1.00 -9.06
CA ASP A 71 -0.27 -0.07 -9.98
C ASP A 71 0.19 -1.48 -9.54
N ILE A 72 1.30 -1.58 -8.76
CA ILE A 72 1.77 -2.85 -8.20
C ILE A 72 0.75 -3.46 -7.23
N THR A 73 -0.16 -2.69 -6.67
CA THR A 73 -1.30 -3.17 -5.87
C THR A 73 -2.06 -4.30 -6.56
N VAL A 74 -2.18 -4.26 -7.89
CA VAL A 74 -2.80 -5.32 -8.70
C VAL A 74 -2.08 -6.65 -8.48
N LEU A 75 -0.76 -6.65 -8.60
CA LEU A 75 0.05 -7.86 -8.42
C LEU A 75 0.06 -8.32 -6.96
N LEU A 76 0.23 -7.40 -6.00
CA LEU A 76 0.25 -7.75 -4.58
C LEU A 76 -1.01 -8.51 -4.16
N ASN A 77 -2.19 -7.97 -4.48
CA ASN A 77 -3.45 -8.61 -4.13
C ASN A 77 -3.69 -9.90 -4.91
N ALA A 78 -3.36 -9.95 -6.20
CA ALA A 78 -3.52 -11.16 -7.00
C ALA A 78 -2.57 -12.29 -6.55
N LEU A 79 -1.32 -11.98 -6.22
CA LEU A 79 -0.36 -12.93 -5.68
C LEU A 79 -0.84 -13.46 -4.32
N LEU A 80 -1.29 -12.59 -3.43
CA LEU A 80 -1.89 -12.99 -2.16
C LEU A 80 -3.08 -13.93 -2.36
N ALA A 81 -4.04 -13.54 -3.21
CA ALA A 81 -5.25 -14.33 -3.48
C ALA A 81 -4.96 -15.70 -4.05
N GLN A 82 -3.96 -15.83 -4.93
CA GLN A 82 -3.68 -17.06 -5.67
C GLN A 82 -2.67 -17.98 -4.96
N THR A 83 -1.83 -17.43 -4.08
CA THR A 83 -0.75 -18.20 -3.43
C THR A 83 -0.92 -18.32 -1.92
N GLY A 84 -1.73 -17.49 -1.30
CA GLY A 84 -1.84 -17.36 0.16
C GLY A 84 -0.60 -16.77 0.83
N LYS A 85 0.42 -16.37 0.07
CA LYS A 85 1.67 -15.83 0.60
C LYS A 85 1.54 -14.33 0.86
N VAL A 86 2.10 -13.89 1.98
CA VAL A 86 2.20 -12.46 2.32
C VAL A 86 2.90 -11.69 1.20
N GLN A 87 2.37 -10.51 0.89
CA GLN A 87 2.97 -9.53 -0.01
C GLN A 87 3.15 -8.22 0.76
N TYR A 88 4.01 -7.33 0.28
CA TYR A 88 4.32 -6.10 1.01
C TYR A 88 3.84 -4.86 0.24
N LEU A 89 2.81 -4.20 0.76
CA LEU A 89 2.45 -2.85 0.32
C LEU A 89 3.41 -1.87 0.98
N GLY A 90 4.31 -1.29 0.20
CA GLY A 90 5.38 -0.45 0.71
C GLY A 90 6.13 0.25 -0.43
N PRO A 91 7.28 0.87 -0.14
CA PRO A 91 7.98 1.66 -1.13
C PRO A 91 8.40 0.80 -2.35
N ASN A 92 8.28 1.38 -3.53
CA ASN A 92 9.02 0.92 -4.70
C ASN A 92 10.51 1.27 -4.51
N LEU A 93 11.41 0.59 -5.22
CA LEU A 93 12.84 0.84 -5.10
C LEU A 93 13.20 2.33 -5.23
N LYS A 94 12.59 3.01 -6.22
CA LYS A 94 12.80 4.44 -6.43
C LYS A 94 12.40 5.30 -5.21
N ALA A 95 11.37 4.94 -4.48
CA ALA A 95 10.91 5.67 -3.30
C ALA A 95 11.86 5.52 -2.09
N LEU A 96 12.79 4.56 -2.12
CA LEU A 96 13.83 4.39 -1.11
C LEU A 96 15.04 5.31 -1.31
N ASN A 97 15.01 6.23 -2.28
CA ASN A 97 16.13 7.15 -2.55
C ASN A 97 16.37 8.17 -1.42
N GLY A 98 15.40 8.41 -0.57
CA GLY A 98 15.50 9.25 0.62
C GLY A 98 14.16 9.80 1.06
N ASP A 99 13.94 9.74 2.36
CA ASP A 99 12.82 10.37 3.04
C ASP A 99 13.23 10.85 4.44
N ILE A 100 12.27 11.39 5.17
CA ILE A 100 12.48 11.94 6.50
C ILE A 100 12.87 10.83 7.48
N ASP A 101 13.99 11.01 8.15
CA ASP A 101 14.52 10.08 9.18
C ASP A 101 14.74 8.64 8.69
N ASN A 102 14.81 8.43 7.35
CA ASN A 102 14.87 7.09 6.73
C ASN A 102 13.68 6.19 7.11
N TYR A 103 12.51 6.79 7.33
CA TYR A 103 11.35 6.07 7.83
C TYR A 103 10.93 4.91 6.91
N SER A 104 10.76 5.16 5.60
CA SER A 104 10.38 4.11 4.64
C SER A 104 11.41 2.98 4.59
N LEU A 105 12.69 3.32 4.53
CA LEU A 105 13.76 2.31 4.49
C LEU A 105 13.80 1.46 5.75
N LYS A 106 13.73 2.08 6.94
CA LYS A 106 13.73 1.35 8.21
C LYS A 106 12.53 0.42 8.34
N ASN A 107 11.32 0.89 7.97
CA ASN A 107 10.13 0.05 7.98
C ASN A 107 10.21 -1.09 6.96
N PHE A 108 10.77 -0.83 5.77
CA PHE A 108 10.98 -1.88 4.77
C PHE A 108 11.93 -2.96 5.29
N LEU A 109 13.06 -2.58 5.87
CA LEU A 109 14.03 -3.53 6.42
C LEU A 109 13.43 -4.36 7.56
N SER A 110 12.85 -3.70 8.57
CA SER A 110 12.28 -4.37 9.74
C SER A 110 11.13 -5.32 9.35
N VAL A 111 10.18 -4.87 8.51
CA VAL A 111 8.97 -5.64 8.21
C VAL A 111 9.18 -6.67 7.09
N ALA A 112 9.88 -6.29 6.01
CA ALA A 112 9.94 -7.12 4.81
C ALA A 112 11.21 -7.98 4.73
N ILE A 113 12.30 -7.61 5.42
CA ILE A 113 13.55 -8.36 5.44
C ILE A 113 13.74 -9.10 6.77
N GLU A 114 13.57 -8.40 7.90
CA GLU A 114 13.78 -8.96 9.25
C GLU A 114 12.52 -9.67 9.80
N HIS A 115 11.37 -9.48 9.14
CA HIS A 115 10.06 -10.07 9.48
C HIS A 115 9.59 -9.77 10.91
N GLU A 116 9.97 -8.59 11.43
CA GLU A 116 9.58 -8.16 12.77
C GLU A 116 8.09 -7.85 12.87
N GLU A 117 7.53 -8.02 14.06
CA GLU A 117 6.24 -7.44 14.40
C GLU A 117 6.37 -5.92 14.50
N ALA A 118 5.43 -5.20 13.90
CA ALA A 118 5.51 -3.76 13.82
C ALA A 118 4.28 -3.08 14.43
N LYS A 119 4.53 -1.88 14.94
CA LYS A 119 3.52 -0.93 15.39
C LYS A 119 3.66 0.34 14.58
N TYR A 120 2.54 0.89 14.13
CA TYR A 120 2.55 2.15 13.43
C TYR A 120 2.73 3.32 14.39
N TYR A 121 3.69 4.16 14.09
CA TYR A 121 3.86 5.49 14.66
C TYR A 121 4.00 6.49 13.51
N PRO A 122 3.21 7.59 13.51
CA PRO A 122 3.27 8.56 12.42
C PRO A 122 4.68 9.16 12.26
N ALA A 123 5.10 9.33 11.01
CA ALA A 123 6.29 10.11 10.72
C ALA A 123 6.10 11.57 11.19
N LYS A 124 7.19 12.27 11.53
CA LYS A 124 7.11 13.67 12.02
C LYS A 124 6.70 14.66 10.93
N ALA A 125 7.01 14.35 9.68
CA ALA A 125 6.71 15.18 8.53
C ALA A 125 6.55 14.29 7.29
N TYR A 126 5.99 14.85 6.22
CA TYR A 126 5.85 14.16 4.95
C TYR A 126 6.33 15.03 3.78
N MET A 127 6.59 14.39 2.66
CA MET A 127 6.88 15.02 1.37
C MET A 127 5.83 14.61 0.36
N ASP A 128 5.41 15.58 -0.44
CA ASP A 128 4.63 15.35 -1.65
C ASP A 128 5.53 15.65 -2.86
N THR A 129 6.02 14.59 -3.49
CA THR A 129 7.05 14.71 -4.54
C THR A 129 6.50 15.28 -5.84
N HIS A 130 5.18 15.34 -6.02
CA HIS A 130 4.54 16.02 -7.16
C HIS A 130 4.45 17.53 -6.94
N VAL A 131 4.44 18.00 -5.70
CA VAL A 131 4.52 19.42 -5.36
C VAL A 131 5.97 19.89 -5.31
N SER A 132 6.82 19.15 -4.59
CA SER A 132 8.23 19.48 -4.44
C SER A 132 9.04 18.25 -4.03
N LYS A 133 10.23 18.09 -4.63
CA LYS A 133 11.15 16.99 -4.27
C LYS A 133 11.95 17.24 -2.99
N THR A 134 11.87 18.43 -2.42
CA THR A 134 12.69 18.84 -1.26
C THR A 134 11.89 19.46 -0.13
N GLN A 135 10.66 19.89 -0.39
CA GLN A 135 9.82 20.51 0.63
C GLN A 135 9.18 19.44 1.52
N THR A 136 9.24 19.68 2.82
CA THR A 136 8.57 18.86 3.83
C THR A 136 7.41 19.61 4.46
N PHE A 137 6.37 18.87 4.79
CA PHE A 137 5.17 19.36 5.47
C PHE A 137 5.05 18.68 6.84
N ALA A 138 4.64 19.41 7.87
CA ALA A 138 4.40 18.84 9.18
C ALA A 138 3.29 17.77 9.11
N ASN A 139 3.58 16.57 9.62
CA ASN A 139 2.57 15.53 9.76
C ASN A 139 1.77 15.75 11.04
N GLN A 140 0.47 15.95 10.92
CA GLN A 140 -0.45 16.13 12.05
C GLN A 140 -0.87 14.79 12.70
N GLY A 141 -0.37 13.67 12.16
CA GLY A 141 -0.78 12.33 12.53
C GLY A 141 -2.00 11.86 11.74
N ILE A 142 -2.63 10.81 12.23
CA ILE A 142 -3.84 10.24 11.61
C ILE A 142 -5.08 11.05 11.96
N THR A 143 -6.05 11.04 11.05
CA THR A 143 -7.41 11.54 11.27
C THR A 143 -8.32 10.36 11.59
N ILE A 144 -8.95 10.34 12.77
CA ILE A 144 -9.95 9.34 13.14
C ILE A 144 -11.30 9.77 12.57
N ILE A 145 -11.83 8.96 11.64
CA ILE A 145 -13.15 9.16 11.04
C ILE A 145 -14.22 8.49 11.91
N ASN A 146 -14.05 7.19 12.17
CA ASN A 146 -14.88 6.41 13.09
C ASN A 146 -14.00 5.72 14.13
N GLU A 147 -14.38 5.83 15.38
CA GLU A 147 -13.70 5.13 16.47
C GLU A 147 -14.03 3.64 16.48
N GLY A 148 -13.13 2.84 17.03
CA GLY A 148 -13.37 1.42 17.24
C GLY A 148 -12.10 0.59 17.27
N LYS A 149 -12.32 -0.72 17.36
CA LYS A 149 -11.27 -1.75 17.32
C LYS A 149 -11.68 -2.86 16.37
N ALA A 150 -10.77 -3.24 15.50
CA ALA A 150 -10.95 -4.36 14.58
C ALA A 150 -9.71 -5.26 14.56
N ARG A 151 -9.92 -6.52 14.22
CA ARG A 151 -8.88 -7.48 13.90
C ARG A 151 -9.20 -8.10 12.55
N GLY A 152 -8.21 -8.28 11.70
CA GLY A 152 -8.42 -8.86 10.38
C GLY A 152 -7.14 -8.86 9.54
N HIS A 153 -7.19 -9.53 8.40
CA HIS A 153 -6.08 -9.59 7.47
C HIS A 153 -5.97 -8.28 6.67
N LEU A 154 -4.76 -7.76 6.56
CA LEU A 154 -4.50 -6.58 5.73
C LEU A 154 -4.65 -6.93 4.25
N VAL A 155 -5.44 -6.14 3.52
CA VAL A 155 -5.63 -6.25 2.07
C VAL A 155 -5.72 -4.86 1.45
N GLY A 156 -5.43 -4.75 0.17
CA GLY A 156 -5.67 -3.49 -0.53
C GLY A 156 -4.42 -2.75 -0.99
N GLY A 157 -4.44 -1.42 -0.95
CA GLY A 157 -3.44 -0.49 -1.49
C GLY A 157 -4.10 0.59 -2.34
N ASN A 158 -3.59 0.87 -3.56
CA ASN A 158 -4.20 1.83 -4.47
C ASN A 158 -5.63 1.40 -4.85
N LEU A 159 -6.62 2.25 -4.55
CA LEU A 159 -8.02 1.90 -4.65
C LEU A 159 -8.47 1.70 -6.10
N CYS A 160 -7.99 2.55 -7.02
CA CYS A 160 -8.27 2.39 -8.45
C CYS A 160 -7.75 1.04 -8.96
N SER A 161 -6.58 0.61 -8.51
CA SER A 161 -5.99 -0.69 -8.84
C SER A 161 -6.76 -1.85 -8.20
N GLN A 162 -7.24 -1.71 -6.97
CA GLN A 162 -8.04 -2.73 -6.29
C GLN A 162 -9.35 -3.02 -7.01
N ILE A 163 -10.04 -1.98 -7.48
CA ILE A 163 -11.33 -2.11 -8.17
C ILE A 163 -11.22 -2.95 -9.44
N MET A 164 -10.08 -2.96 -10.13
CA MET A 164 -9.85 -3.83 -11.28
C MET A 164 -9.90 -5.33 -10.92
N LEU A 165 -9.64 -5.68 -9.67
CA LEU A 165 -9.64 -7.06 -9.18
C LEU A 165 -10.95 -7.46 -8.50
N ALA A 166 -11.70 -6.49 -7.98
CA ALA A 166 -12.90 -6.73 -7.20
C ALA A 166 -13.91 -7.61 -7.98
N GLY A 167 -14.42 -8.65 -7.32
CA GLY A 167 -15.32 -9.63 -7.93
C GLY A 167 -14.64 -10.69 -8.83
N THR A 168 -13.32 -10.64 -8.97
CA THR A 168 -12.54 -11.67 -9.68
C THR A 168 -11.84 -12.62 -8.70
N LYS A 169 -11.30 -13.73 -9.20
CA LYS A 169 -10.47 -14.66 -8.41
C LYS A 169 -9.16 -14.05 -7.90
N TYR A 170 -8.80 -12.88 -8.38
CA TYR A 170 -7.56 -12.19 -8.05
C TYR A 170 -7.69 -11.23 -6.85
N TYR A 171 -8.91 -10.97 -6.36
CA TYR A 171 -9.10 -10.19 -5.14
C TYR A 171 -8.99 -11.10 -3.92
N PRO A 172 -8.11 -10.82 -2.94
CA PRO A 172 -8.00 -11.63 -1.73
C PRO A 172 -9.23 -11.41 -0.83
N VAL A 173 -9.85 -12.50 -0.40
CA VAL A 173 -11.00 -12.48 0.49
C VAL A 173 -10.70 -13.32 1.73
N PHE A 174 -10.81 -12.70 2.89
CA PHE A 174 -10.72 -13.35 4.21
C PHE A 174 -12.04 -13.14 4.96
N ASP A 175 -12.29 -13.92 6.00
CA ASP A 175 -13.49 -13.78 6.84
C ASP A 175 -13.52 -12.44 7.59
N ASP A 176 -12.35 -11.93 7.98
CA ASP A 176 -12.17 -10.63 8.57
C ASP A 176 -11.04 -9.88 7.87
N MET A 177 -11.32 -8.69 7.32
CA MET A 177 -10.38 -7.88 6.55
C MET A 177 -10.26 -6.47 7.13
N ILE A 178 -9.04 -5.95 7.14
CA ILE A 178 -8.76 -4.52 7.26
C ILE A 178 -8.28 -4.05 5.89
N VAL A 179 -9.11 -3.22 5.25
CA VAL A 179 -8.83 -2.71 3.91
C VAL A 179 -7.97 -1.46 3.99
N ILE A 180 -6.92 -1.42 3.18
CA ILE A 180 -6.10 -0.24 2.94
C ILE A 180 -6.56 0.37 1.62
N ALA A 181 -6.85 1.66 1.60
CA ALA A 181 -7.25 2.41 0.41
C ALA A 181 -6.43 3.70 0.31
N GLU A 182 -5.72 3.89 -0.78
CA GLU A 182 -5.01 5.13 -1.09
C GLU A 182 -5.22 5.48 -2.56
N GLU A 183 -4.94 6.72 -2.93
CA GLU A 183 -5.07 7.18 -4.32
C GLU A 183 -3.96 8.18 -4.66
N ASP A 184 -3.62 8.28 -5.94
CA ASP A 184 -2.73 9.30 -6.47
C ASP A 184 -3.47 10.62 -6.80
N ASP A 185 -2.78 11.56 -7.40
CA ASP A 185 -3.34 12.86 -7.83
C ASP A 185 -3.58 12.98 -9.34
N LEU A 186 -3.58 11.85 -10.08
CA LEU A 186 -3.72 11.87 -11.53
C LEU A 186 -5.07 12.43 -12.00
N CYS A 187 -6.10 12.30 -11.18
CA CYS A 187 -7.41 12.88 -11.43
C CYS A 187 -7.52 14.36 -10.97
N GLY A 188 -6.48 14.91 -10.36
CA GLY A 188 -6.48 16.28 -9.85
C GLY A 188 -7.69 16.56 -8.95
N ALA A 189 -8.46 17.59 -9.23
CA ALA A 189 -9.65 17.95 -8.45
C ALA A 189 -10.76 16.88 -8.43
N GLU A 190 -10.74 15.94 -9.38
CA GLU A 190 -11.71 14.82 -9.39
C GLU A 190 -11.28 13.63 -8.55
N THR A 191 -10.09 13.66 -7.94
CA THR A 191 -9.57 12.53 -7.13
C THR A 191 -10.53 12.16 -6.02
N PHE A 192 -11.11 13.14 -5.32
CA PHE A 192 -12.10 12.90 -4.28
C PHE A 192 -13.31 12.11 -4.79
N ASN A 193 -13.92 12.58 -5.88
CA ASN A 193 -15.08 11.94 -6.48
C ASN A 193 -14.77 10.52 -6.97
N MET A 194 -13.58 10.33 -7.57
CA MET A 194 -13.13 9.03 -8.04
C MET A 194 -12.86 8.07 -6.88
N PHE A 195 -12.20 8.55 -5.83
CA PHE A 195 -11.97 7.76 -4.61
C PHE A 195 -13.29 7.30 -3.98
N MET A 196 -14.21 8.22 -3.75
CA MET A 196 -15.52 7.87 -3.17
C MET A 196 -16.32 6.91 -4.04
N ARG A 197 -16.32 7.11 -5.37
CA ARG A 197 -16.99 6.20 -6.31
C ARG A 197 -16.41 4.78 -6.25
N ASN A 198 -15.09 4.67 -6.24
CA ASN A 198 -14.40 3.38 -6.18
C ASN A 198 -14.60 2.72 -4.81
N LEU A 199 -14.60 3.49 -3.72
CA LEU A 199 -14.88 2.98 -2.39
C LEU A 199 -16.31 2.43 -2.28
N TRP A 200 -17.30 3.18 -2.77
CA TRP A 200 -18.68 2.69 -2.81
C TRP A 200 -18.83 1.44 -3.68
N ALA A 201 -18.13 1.38 -4.84
CA ALA A 201 -18.13 0.19 -5.67
C ALA A 201 -17.55 -1.02 -4.91
N LEU A 202 -16.46 -0.85 -4.17
CA LEU A 202 -15.84 -1.91 -3.39
C LEU A 202 -16.82 -2.46 -2.33
N PHE A 203 -17.55 -1.59 -1.65
CA PHE A 203 -18.52 -1.97 -0.61
C PHE A 203 -19.83 -2.58 -1.17
N ASN A 204 -20.04 -2.57 -2.49
CA ASN A 204 -21.17 -3.25 -3.14
C ASN A 204 -20.89 -4.73 -3.48
N TYR A 205 -19.67 -5.22 -3.30
CA TYR A 205 -19.36 -6.64 -3.49
C TYR A 205 -19.72 -7.48 -2.26
N ASP A 206 -20.11 -8.74 -2.47
CA ASP A 206 -20.53 -9.66 -1.39
C ASP A 206 -19.49 -9.84 -0.28
N PHE A 207 -18.20 -9.74 -0.62
CA PHE A 207 -17.11 -9.86 0.34
C PHE A 207 -17.01 -8.64 1.28
N ALA A 208 -17.61 -7.51 0.94
CA ALA A 208 -17.53 -6.30 1.76
C ALA A 208 -18.09 -6.48 3.17
N LYS A 209 -19.03 -7.40 3.37
CA LYS A 209 -19.51 -7.81 4.69
C LYS A 209 -18.42 -8.35 5.63
N ASN A 210 -17.27 -8.72 5.09
CA ASN A 210 -16.11 -9.21 5.84
C ASN A 210 -15.14 -8.08 6.19
N ILE A 211 -15.38 -6.85 5.74
CA ILE A 211 -14.54 -5.69 6.08
C ILE A 211 -14.82 -5.28 7.52
N ARG A 212 -13.79 -5.26 8.36
CA ARG A 212 -13.84 -4.92 9.78
C ARG A 212 -13.18 -3.58 10.10
N GLY A 213 -12.43 -3.01 9.17
CA GLY A 213 -11.77 -1.72 9.35
C GLY A 213 -11.28 -1.16 8.02
N LEU A 214 -11.12 0.16 7.98
CA LEU A 214 -10.64 0.87 6.80
C LEU A 214 -9.50 1.82 7.19
N ILE A 215 -8.38 1.70 6.47
CA ILE A 215 -7.22 2.58 6.58
C ILE A 215 -7.11 3.35 5.27
N ILE A 216 -7.17 4.68 5.34
CA ILE A 216 -7.04 5.56 4.18
C ILE A 216 -5.66 6.22 4.23
N GLY A 217 -4.89 6.07 3.15
CA GLY A 217 -3.60 6.73 2.97
C GLY A 217 -3.74 8.25 2.89
N ARG A 218 -2.61 8.95 3.10
CA ARG A 218 -2.58 10.41 2.94
C ARG A 218 -2.74 10.78 1.48
N PHE A 219 -3.70 11.65 1.19
CA PHE A 219 -3.87 12.24 -0.13
C PHE A 219 -2.74 13.21 -0.47
N MET A 220 -2.38 13.25 -1.74
CA MET A 220 -1.46 14.25 -2.29
C MET A 220 -2.15 15.62 -2.35
N GLN A 221 -1.39 16.70 -2.26
CA GLN A 221 -1.95 18.06 -2.25
C GLN A 221 -2.69 18.42 -3.56
N ASN A 222 -2.16 17.97 -4.70
CA ASN A 222 -2.81 18.20 -6.01
C ASN A 222 -4.10 17.39 -6.19
N SER A 223 -4.46 16.53 -5.27
CA SER A 223 -5.77 15.86 -5.21
C SER A 223 -6.89 16.78 -4.75
N PHE A 224 -6.54 17.90 -4.12
CA PHE A 224 -7.48 18.89 -3.58
C PHE A 224 -8.58 18.29 -2.69
N VAL A 225 -8.27 17.18 -2.00
CA VAL A 225 -9.22 16.53 -1.10
C VAL A 225 -9.39 17.35 0.16
N ASP A 226 -10.63 17.78 0.43
CA ASP A 226 -10.99 18.40 1.70
C ASP A 226 -11.26 17.29 2.75
N MET A 227 -10.47 17.29 3.82
CA MET A 227 -10.54 16.25 4.85
C MET A 227 -11.84 16.33 5.66
N GLU A 228 -12.42 17.51 5.84
CA GLU A 228 -13.72 17.65 6.53
C GLU A 228 -14.86 17.11 5.64
N GLU A 229 -14.82 17.38 4.33
CA GLU A 229 -15.77 16.79 3.40
C GLU A 229 -15.62 15.28 3.32
N LEU A 230 -14.40 14.76 3.23
CA LEU A 230 -14.12 13.32 3.27
C LEU A 230 -14.70 12.68 4.53
N LYS A 231 -14.45 13.27 5.70
CA LYS A 231 -14.95 12.80 6.98
C LYS A 231 -16.49 12.74 7.01
N GLN A 232 -17.16 13.80 6.60
CA GLN A 232 -18.63 13.86 6.56
C GLN A 232 -19.20 12.79 5.62
N LYS A 233 -18.61 12.61 4.43
CA LYS A 233 -19.06 11.59 3.47
C LYS A 233 -18.86 10.19 3.99
N LEU A 234 -17.71 9.88 4.60
CA LEU A 234 -17.42 8.56 5.15
C LEU A 234 -18.33 8.25 6.37
N GLN A 235 -18.56 9.22 7.26
CA GLN A 235 -19.47 9.06 8.39
C GLN A 235 -20.93 8.86 7.96
N SER A 236 -21.33 9.41 6.82
CA SER A 236 -22.68 9.20 6.25
C SER A 236 -22.80 7.87 5.50
N PHE A 237 -21.70 7.19 5.22
CA PHE A 237 -21.70 5.92 4.50
C PHE A 237 -22.04 4.77 5.47
N GLU A 238 -23.27 4.25 5.34
CA GLU A 238 -23.84 3.26 6.27
C GLU A 238 -22.97 2.01 6.45
N ALA A 239 -22.32 1.55 5.39
CA ALA A 239 -21.44 0.38 5.44
C ALA A 239 -20.21 0.55 6.35
N LEU A 240 -19.84 1.80 6.68
CA LEU A 240 -18.70 2.12 7.56
C LEU A 240 -19.11 2.41 9.01
N ARG A 241 -20.41 2.48 9.31
CA ARG A 241 -20.93 2.96 10.60
C ARG A 241 -20.34 2.26 11.82
N ASP A 242 -20.18 0.94 11.72
CA ASP A 242 -19.85 0.08 12.86
C ASP A 242 -18.41 -0.43 12.81
N ILE A 243 -17.57 0.13 11.96
CA ILE A 243 -16.15 -0.25 11.82
C ILE A 243 -15.23 0.94 12.04
N PRO A 244 -14.02 0.75 12.63
CA PRO A 244 -13.03 1.79 12.74
C PRO A 244 -12.55 2.23 11.36
N VAL A 245 -12.47 3.55 11.17
CA VAL A 245 -11.98 4.18 9.94
C VAL A 245 -10.98 5.27 10.31
N ILE A 246 -9.78 5.19 9.74
CA ILE A 246 -8.74 6.21 9.89
C ILE A 246 -8.28 6.73 8.53
N ALA A 247 -7.81 7.97 8.48
CA ALA A 247 -7.21 8.60 7.31
C ALA A 247 -5.85 9.24 7.67
N ASP A 248 -5.17 9.81 6.67
CA ASP A 248 -3.83 10.39 6.78
C ASP A 248 -2.74 9.40 7.22
N PHE A 249 -2.96 8.11 6.99
CA PHE A 249 -1.98 7.08 7.28
C PHE A 249 -0.76 7.20 6.35
N ASP A 250 0.45 6.93 6.88
CA ASP A 250 1.70 7.02 6.11
C ASP A 250 1.83 5.86 5.11
N THR A 251 0.99 5.86 4.08
CA THR A 251 0.99 4.94 2.93
C THR A 251 0.46 5.65 1.68
N GLY A 252 0.79 5.15 0.50
CA GLY A 252 0.35 5.72 -0.77
C GLY A 252 1.42 6.58 -1.45
N HIS A 253 0.99 7.70 -2.07
CA HIS A 253 1.84 8.48 -2.98
C HIS A 253 2.59 9.64 -2.31
N THR A 254 2.43 9.85 -1.00
CA THR A 254 3.30 10.74 -0.21
C THR A 254 4.42 9.93 0.46
N LEU A 255 5.53 10.57 0.80
CA LEU A 255 6.63 9.97 1.55
C LEU A 255 6.69 10.60 2.95
N PRO A 256 7.02 9.84 3.99
CA PRO A 256 7.44 8.44 3.95
C PRO A 256 6.26 7.46 3.90
N GLN A 257 6.59 6.18 3.66
CA GLN A 257 5.63 5.08 3.61
C GLN A 257 5.97 4.01 4.64
N MET A 258 4.96 3.53 5.37
CA MET A 258 5.06 2.31 6.15
C MET A 258 4.95 1.10 5.23
N THR A 259 5.73 0.06 5.48
CA THR A 259 5.59 -1.24 4.81
C THR A 259 4.52 -2.06 5.53
N LEU A 260 3.49 -2.50 4.80
CA LEU A 260 2.35 -3.23 5.32
C LEU A 260 2.29 -4.65 4.74
N PRO A 261 2.35 -5.70 5.57
CA PRO A 261 2.34 -7.09 5.13
C PRO A 261 0.91 -7.53 4.78
N LEU A 262 0.52 -7.44 3.52
CA LEU A 262 -0.79 -7.88 3.04
C LEU A 262 -0.95 -9.41 3.24
N GLY A 263 -2.09 -9.81 3.78
CA GLY A 263 -2.36 -11.20 4.16
C GLY A 263 -1.96 -11.54 5.59
N LYS A 264 -1.21 -10.68 6.30
CA LYS A 264 -0.94 -10.84 7.74
C LYS A 264 -2.12 -10.29 8.55
N GLU A 265 -2.43 -10.94 9.65
CA GLU A 265 -3.43 -10.46 10.59
C GLU A 265 -2.92 -9.22 11.34
N ALA A 266 -3.78 -8.23 11.49
CA ALA A 266 -3.48 -6.97 12.15
C ALA A 266 -4.60 -6.55 13.10
N ILE A 267 -4.27 -5.65 14.02
CA ILE A 267 -5.21 -5.00 14.93
C ILE A 267 -5.21 -3.50 14.61
N LEU A 268 -6.37 -2.99 14.23
CA LEU A 268 -6.66 -1.56 14.12
C LEU A 268 -7.42 -1.13 15.37
N ASN A 269 -6.85 -0.21 16.16
CA ASN A 269 -7.47 0.28 17.41
C ASN A 269 -7.25 1.78 17.56
N THR A 270 -8.30 2.56 17.35
CA THR A 270 -8.25 4.03 17.37
C THR A 270 -8.02 4.64 18.75
N SER A 271 -8.14 3.85 19.83
CA SER A 271 -7.89 4.30 21.22
C SER A 271 -6.50 3.93 21.72
N SER A 272 -5.66 3.34 20.87
CA SER A 272 -4.29 2.94 21.21
C SER A 272 -3.28 4.01 20.80
N ASP A 273 -2.17 4.15 21.54
CA ASP A 273 -1.03 4.99 21.13
C ASP A 273 -0.46 4.60 19.77
N SER A 274 -0.50 3.31 19.45
CA SER A 274 -0.26 2.78 18.10
C SER A 274 -1.56 2.25 17.53
N VAL A 275 -2.10 2.93 16.55
CA VAL A 275 -3.42 2.59 15.99
C VAL A 275 -3.42 1.31 15.17
N LEU A 276 -2.27 0.88 14.65
CA LEU A 276 -2.11 -0.36 13.87
C LEU A 276 -0.92 -1.17 14.40
N SER A 277 -1.13 -2.47 14.57
CA SER A 277 -0.08 -3.45 14.89
C SER A 277 -0.31 -4.77 14.15
N PHE A 278 0.78 -5.45 13.75
CA PHE A 278 0.74 -6.73 13.01
C PHE A 278 1.99 -7.57 13.23
#